data_057b0a08aff1c3aad311933f1cfaee0d
#
_entry.id   057b0a08aff1c3aad311933f1cfaee0d
#
_cell.length_a   1.000
_cell.length_b   1.000
_cell.length_c   1.000
_cell.angle_alpha   90.00
_cell.angle_beta   90.00
_cell.angle_gamma   90.00
#
_symmetry.space_group_name_H-M   'P 1'
#
loop_
_entity.id
_entity.type
_entity.pdbx_description
1 polymer ?
#
loop_
_entity_poly.entity_id
_entity_poly.type
_entity_poly.pdbx_seq_one_letter_code
_entity_poly.pdbx_strand_id
1 'polypeptide(L)'
;IRTQDCFGNQVQAPEDQLDEIDWDAINPATGPVYVEGAVPGGALKVSIDNIELDAQTASCTGKDEGVCGDRFDAWSTHLCAIDGDKLVWNDQLSIPLNPMIGVIGVAPAGDPVNCGTPGSHGGNMDNTAITTGATLYFPVAVEGALFGCGDMHAAMGDGEISVSGAEVAGYATVTLTALPDLHLVDPLIENGTHLGIIASAECAVHEMVDLLHDRTGVDEAELVMLLSLVADVQVCQMVDPQKTVRFMVPKYVLESLGFKL
;
A
#
# COMPACT_ATOMS: atom_id res chain seq x y z
N ILE A 1 5.55 -13.95 -6.81
CA ILE A 1 4.74 -13.20 -7.78
C ILE A 1 5.68 -12.28 -8.55
N ARG A 2 5.65 -12.30 -9.89
CA ARG A 2 6.34 -11.33 -10.75
C ARG A 2 5.35 -10.23 -11.12
N THR A 3 5.74 -8.96 -11.02
CA THR A 3 4.92 -7.84 -11.45
C THR A 3 5.62 -6.99 -12.50
N GLN A 4 4.85 -6.25 -13.28
CA GLN A 4 5.33 -5.12 -14.07
C GLN A 4 5.40 -3.87 -13.18
N ASP A 5 6.02 -2.78 -13.66
CA ASP A 5 5.90 -1.47 -13.03
C ASP A 5 4.48 -0.88 -13.22
N CYS A 6 4.16 0.25 -12.58
CA CYS A 6 2.83 0.86 -12.69
C CYS A 6 2.46 1.24 -14.13
N PHE A 7 3.43 1.53 -14.98
CA PHE A 7 3.19 1.84 -16.39
C PHE A 7 3.02 0.60 -17.27
N GLY A 8 2.98 -0.62 -16.71
CA GLY A 8 2.92 -1.87 -17.49
C GLY A 8 4.17 -2.11 -18.34
N ASN A 9 5.33 -1.65 -17.90
CA ASN A 9 6.60 -1.61 -18.62
C ASN A 9 6.55 -0.81 -19.93
N GLN A 10 5.66 0.16 -20.08
CA GLN A 10 5.54 0.98 -21.26
C GLN A 10 6.56 2.15 -21.29
N VAL A 11 7.17 2.48 -20.13
CA VAL A 11 8.15 3.56 -19.99
C VAL A 11 9.51 2.96 -19.68
N GLN A 12 10.36 2.81 -20.70
CA GLN A 12 11.66 2.15 -20.60
C GLN A 12 12.83 3.03 -21.05
N ALA A 13 12.52 4.12 -21.77
CA ALA A 13 13.49 5.07 -22.29
C ALA A 13 13.04 6.52 -22.02
N PRO A 14 13.98 7.49 -21.93
CA PRO A 14 13.60 8.90 -21.70
C PRO A 14 12.71 9.51 -22.79
N GLU A 15 12.69 8.89 -23.98
CA GLU A 15 11.89 9.29 -25.12
C GLU A 15 10.45 8.78 -25.05
N ASP A 16 10.16 7.81 -24.19
CA ASP A 16 8.81 7.26 -24.04
C ASP A 16 7.89 8.33 -23.43
N GLN A 17 6.84 8.67 -24.17
CA GLN A 17 5.93 9.73 -23.80
C GLN A 17 4.75 9.16 -23.03
N LEU A 18 4.48 9.67 -21.83
CA LEU A 18 3.33 9.25 -21.03
C LEU A 18 1.98 9.56 -21.69
N ASP A 19 1.92 10.53 -22.61
CA ASP A 19 0.75 10.80 -23.43
C ASP A 19 0.42 9.67 -24.44
N GLU A 20 1.37 8.77 -24.72
CA GLU A 20 1.26 7.72 -25.71
C GLU A 20 1.03 6.31 -25.11
N ILE A 21 1.09 6.16 -23.77
CA ILE A 21 0.88 4.87 -23.11
C ILE A 21 -0.61 4.49 -23.05
N ASP A 22 -0.87 3.20 -22.89
CA ASP A 22 -2.21 2.68 -22.62
C ASP A 22 -2.55 2.89 -21.13
N TRP A 23 -3.30 3.93 -20.83
CA TRP A 23 -3.75 4.27 -19.47
C TRP A 23 -4.75 3.28 -18.87
N ASP A 24 -5.39 2.44 -19.67
CA ASP A 24 -6.25 1.37 -19.18
C ASP A 24 -5.43 0.17 -18.66
N ALA A 25 -4.13 0.13 -18.97
CA ALA A 25 -3.20 -0.93 -18.58
C ALA A 25 -2.25 -0.54 -17.43
N ILE A 26 -2.44 0.63 -16.81
CA ILE A 26 -1.60 1.06 -15.68
C ILE A 26 -1.98 0.35 -14.38
N ASN A 27 -1.08 0.41 -13.40
CA ASN A 27 -1.19 -0.22 -12.09
C ASN A 27 -1.54 -1.72 -12.18
N PRO A 28 -0.82 -2.51 -13.00
CA PRO A 28 -1.16 -3.90 -13.24
C PRO A 28 -0.91 -4.74 -11.99
N ALA A 29 -1.96 -5.39 -11.49
CA ALA A 29 -1.84 -6.37 -10.41
C ALA A 29 -1.74 -7.79 -10.96
N THR A 30 -0.74 -8.54 -10.51
CA THR A 30 -0.60 -9.97 -10.84
C THR A 30 -1.47 -10.80 -9.89
N GLY A 31 -2.36 -11.56 -10.45
CA GLY A 31 -3.37 -12.38 -9.77
C GLY A 31 -4.46 -12.83 -10.74
N PRO A 32 -5.64 -13.23 -10.26
CA PRO A 32 -5.94 -13.51 -8.83
C PRO A 32 -5.36 -14.85 -8.36
N VAL A 33 -4.93 -14.87 -7.12
CA VAL A 33 -4.54 -16.12 -6.41
C VAL A 33 -5.68 -16.56 -5.50
N TYR A 34 -6.24 -17.73 -5.79
CA TYR A 34 -7.26 -18.34 -4.92
C TYR A 34 -6.60 -18.93 -3.68
N VAL A 35 -7.07 -18.58 -2.49
CA VAL A 35 -6.56 -19.06 -1.21
C VAL A 35 -7.58 -19.99 -0.56
N GLU A 36 -7.25 -21.28 -0.47
CA GLU A 36 -8.13 -22.27 0.17
C GLU A 36 -8.39 -21.91 1.64
N GLY A 37 -9.66 -21.97 2.05
CA GLY A 37 -10.10 -21.64 3.40
C GLY A 37 -10.32 -20.14 3.67
N ALA A 38 -10.02 -19.27 2.73
CA ALA A 38 -10.43 -17.86 2.82
C ALA A 38 -11.91 -17.73 2.48
N VAL A 39 -12.73 -17.38 3.46
CA VAL A 39 -14.19 -17.31 3.35
C VAL A 39 -14.71 -15.91 3.57
N PRO A 40 -15.82 -15.50 2.92
CA PRO A 40 -16.43 -14.20 3.14
C PRO A 40 -16.72 -13.92 4.63
N GLY A 41 -16.36 -12.72 5.08
CA GLY A 41 -16.47 -12.29 6.47
C GLY A 41 -15.26 -12.61 7.34
N GLY A 42 -14.33 -13.48 6.88
CA GLY A 42 -13.03 -13.69 7.49
C GLY A 42 -11.99 -12.69 6.99
N ALA A 43 -10.72 -12.95 7.27
CA ALA A 43 -9.60 -12.16 6.78
C ALA A 43 -8.54 -13.01 6.06
N LEU A 44 -7.78 -12.38 5.17
CA LEU A 44 -6.57 -12.92 4.58
C LEU A 44 -5.35 -12.22 5.19
N LYS A 45 -4.49 -12.98 5.85
CA LYS A 45 -3.19 -12.52 6.30
C LYS A 45 -2.18 -12.67 5.16
N VAL A 46 -1.43 -11.61 4.87
CA VAL A 46 -0.39 -11.54 3.85
C VAL A 46 0.90 -11.08 4.50
N SER A 47 1.86 -11.99 4.68
CA SER A 47 3.21 -11.63 5.15
C SER A 47 4.09 -11.35 3.94
N ILE A 48 4.78 -10.21 3.91
CA ILE A 48 5.71 -9.84 2.85
C ILE A 48 7.09 -10.36 3.24
N ASP A 49 7.50 -11.47 2.64
CA ASP A 49 8.73 -12.15 3.01
C ASP A 49 9.95 -11.51 2.32
N ASN A 50 9.79 -11.08 1.05
CA ASN A 50 10.86 -10.43 0.29
C ASN A 50 10.31 -9.64 -0.90
N ILE A 51 10.99 -8.56 -1.27
CA ILE A 51 10.76 -7.78 -2.49
C ILE A 51 12.10 -7.66 -3.23
N GLU A 52 12.14 -8.12 -4.48
CA GLU A 52 13.29 -8.03 -5.38
C GLU A 52 12.92 -7.13 -6.55
N LEU A 53 13.72 -6.11 -6.79
CA LEU A 53 13.48 -5.08 -7.80
C LEU A 53 14.31 -5.34 -9.06
N ASP A 54 13.78 -4.93 -10.21
CA ASP A 54 14.55 -4.82 -11.44
C ASP A 54 15.55 -3.63 -11.33
N ALA A 55 16.45 -3.50 -12.30
CA ALA A 55 17.58 -2.58 -12.21
C ALA A 55 17.27 -1.11 -12.56
N GLN A 56 16.08 -0.83 -13.11
CA GLN A 56 15.72 0.50 -13.60
C GLN A 56 14.34 0.89 -13.08
N THR A 57 14.21 2.18 -12.74
CA THR A 57 12.95 2.78 -12.29
C THR A 57 12.57 3.95 -13.18
N ALA A 58 11.28 4.28 -13.19
CA ALA A 58 10.75 5.51 -13.75
C ALA A 58 9.99 6.30 -12.68
N SER A 59 10.16 7.62 -12.64
CA SER A 59 9.32 8.51 -11.86
C SER A 59 8.79 9.61 -12.76
N CYS A 60 7.56 10.06 -12.54
CA CYS A 60 6.94 11.05 -13.40
C CYS A 60 6.18 12.13 -12.63
N THR A 61 5.91 13.22 -13.32
CA THR A 61 4.95 14.25 -12.95
C THR A 61 4.38 14.85 -14.22
N GLY A 62 3.20 15.44 -14.16
CA GLY A 62 2.58 15.96 -15.38
C GLY A 62 1.49 16.97 -15.12
N LYS A 63 0.94 17.45 -16.24
CA LYS A 63 -0.16 18.41 -16.23
C LYS A 63 -1.39 17.80 -15.57
N ASP A 64 -1.92 18.54 -14.61
CA ASP A 64 -3.14 18.20 -13.85
C ASP A 64 -3.01 16.93 -12.98
N GLU A 65 -1.77 16.37 -12.84
CA GLU A 65 -1.48 15.18 -12.06
C GLU A 65 -0.59 15.48 -10.83
N GLY A 66 -0.84 14.75 -9.76
CA GLY A 66 -0.13 14.97 -8.49
C GLY A 66 -0.56 16.26 -7.78
N VAL A 67 0.13 16.57 -6.68
CA VAL A 67 -0.20 17.76 -5.85
C VAL A 67 0.13 19.08 -6.55
N CYS A 68 1.09 19.06 -7.46
CA CYS A 68 1.59 20.25 -8.15
C CYS A 68 1.30 20.25 -9.66
N GLY A 69 0.36 19.46 -10.13
CA GLY A 69 0.05 19.30 -11.56
C GLY A 69 -0.39 20.59 -12.25
N ASP A 70 -0.92 21.56 -11.49
CA ASP A 70 -1.26 22.92 -11.95
C ASP A 70 -0.05 23.76 -12.39
N ARG A 71 1.17 23.29 -12.13
CA ARG A 71 2.42 23.97 -12.48
C ARG A 71 3.07 23.48 -13.76
N PHE A 72 2.52 22.45 -14.37
CA PHE A 72 3.12 21.77 -15.52
C PHE A 72 2.19 21.88 -16.74
N ASP A 73 2.81 22.03 -17.92
CA ASP A 73 2.08 22.07 -19.20
C ASP A 73 2.14 20.71 -19.93
N ALA A 74 3.04 19.82 -19.53
CA ALA A 74 3.28 18.49 -20.14
C ALA A 74 3.82 17.51 -19.09
N TRP A 75 3.84 16.24 -19.44
CA TRP A 75 4.49 15.19 -18.66
C TRP A 75 6.02 15.35 -18.67
N SER A 76 6.62 14.94 -17.57
CA SER A 76 8.06 14.79 -17.41
C SER A 76 8.36 13.47 -16.74
N THR A 77 9.30 12.71 -17.31
CA THR A 77 9.74 11.42 -16.81
C THR A 77 11.21 11.46 -16.46
N HIS A 78 11.59 10.82 -15.38
CA HIS A 78 12.97 10.65 -14.96
C HIS A 78 13.26 9.16 -14.69
N LEU A 79 14.20 8.61 -15.46
CA LEU A 79 14.66 7.23 -15.30
C LEU A 79 15.86 7.19 -14.37
N CYS A 80 15.85 6.26 -13.42
CA CYS A 80 16.95 6.06 -12.49
C CYS A 80 17.42 4.60 -12.51
N ALA A 81 18.72 4.41 -12.41
CA ALA A 81 19.29 3.09 -12.17
C ALA A 81 19.30 2.75 -10.68
N ILE A 82 19.13 1.47 -10.36
CA ILE A 82 19.39 0.93 -9.04
C ILE A 82 20.84 0.43 -8.98
N ASP A 83 21.61 0.93 -8.02
CA ASP A 83 22.98 0.51 -7.75
C ASP A 83 23.12 0.11 -6.27
N GLY A 84 23.22 -1.19 -6.04
CA GLY A 84 23.24 -1.76 -4.69
C GLY A 84 21.97 -1.46 -3.91
N ASP A 85 22.09 -0.70 -2.84
CA ASP A 85 20.99 -0.30 -1.95
C ASP A 85 20.46 1.13 -2.21
N LYS A 86 20.77 1.68 -3.40
CA LYS A 86 20.47 3.07 -3.74
C LYS A 86 19.84 3.20 -5.13
N LEU A 87 18.96 4.17 -5.24
CA LEU A 87 18.47 4.75 -6.48
C LEU A 87 19.40 5.90 -6.87
N VAL A 88 19.98 5.87 -8.05
CA VAL A 88 20.87 6.92 -8.56
C VAL A 88 20.04 7.97 -9.27
N TRP A 89 19.77 9.10 -8.59
CA TRP A 89 19.02 10.21 -9.18
C TRP A 89 19.85 10.99 -10.21
N ASN A 90 21.10 11.28 -9.87
CA ASN A 90 22.09 11.91 -10.74
C ASN A 90 23.51 11.75 -10.14
N ASP A 91 24.50 12.37 -10.76
CA ASP A 91 25.92 12.27 -10.35
C ASP A 91 26.19 12.78 -8.91
N GLN A 92 25.27 13.53 -8.32
CA GLN A 92 25.43 14.16 -6.99
C GLN A 92 24.49 13.59 -5.93
N LEU A 93 23.39 12.95 -6.35
CA LEU A 93 22.34 12.51 -5.44
C LEU A 93 22.00 11.03 -5.68
N SER A 94 22.09 10.25 -4.63
CA SER A 94 21.55 8.91 -4.54
C SER A 94 20.57 8.81 -3.37
N ILE A 95 19.47 8.10 -3.57
CA ILE A 95 18.37 7.95 -2.60
C ILE A 95 18.43 6.52 -2.06
N PRO A 96 18.39 6.31 -0.74
CA PRO A 96 18.27 4.96 -0.17
C PRO A 96 17.02 4.26 -0.69
N LEU A 97 17.13 2.98 -1.02
CA LEU A 97 15.98 2.18 -1.40
C LEU A 97 15.07 1.92 -0.18
N ASN A 98 13.77 1.94 -0.43
CA ASN A 98 12.73 1.40 0.45
C ASN A 98 11.72 0.63 -0.41
N PRO A 99 12.07 -0.59 -0.87
CA PRO A 99 11.21 -1.37 -1.73
C PRO A 99 9.84 -1.60 -1.09
N MET A 100 8.78 -1.27 -1.81
CA MET A 100 7.42 -1.39 -1.32
C MET A 100 6.46 -1.85 -2.42
N ILE A 101 5.25 -2.21 -2.03
CA ILE A 101 4.16 -2.60 -2.95
C ILE A 101 3.07 -1.54 -2.86
N GLY A 102 2.75 -0.87 -3.97
CA GLY A 102 1.68 0.13 -4.05
C GLY A 102 0.30 -0.54 -4.13
N VAL A 103 0.10 -1.40 -5.12
CA VAL A 103 -1.15 -2.15 -5.30
C VAL A 103 -1.07 -3.52 -4.65
N ILE A 104 -1.89 -3.76 -3.63
CA ILE A 104 -2.00 -5.07 -2.98
C ILE A 104 -3.39 -5.23 -2.35
N GLY A 105 -4.02 -6.39 -2.55
CA GLY A 105 -5.34 -6.60 -1.97
C GLY A 105 -6.01 -7.90 -2.40
N VAL A 106 -7.31 -7.92 -2.18
CA VAL A 106 -8.23 -9.03 -2.45
C VAL A 106 -9.39 -8.56 -3.32
N ALA A 107 -10.17 -9.47 -3.87
CA ALA A 107 -11.35 -9.07 -4.65
C ALA A 107 -12.40 -8.38 -3.76
N PRO A 108 -12.94 -7.21 -4.19
CA PRO A 108 -14.01 -6.52 -3.49
C PRO A 108 -15.33 -7.29 -3.58
N ALA A 109 -16.31 -6.92 -2.73
CA ALA A 109 -17.68 -7.35 -2.90
C ALA A 109 -18.33 -6.63 -4.09
N GLY A 110 -19.02 -7.35 -4.94
CA GLY A 110 -19.79 -6.78 -6.05
C GLY A 110 -18.97 -6.54 -7.31
N ASP A 111 -19.07 -5.33 -7.87
CA ASP A 111 -18.44 -5.00 -9.15
C ASP A 111 -16.91 -4.87 -9.01
N PRO A 112 -16.16 -5.16 -10.08
CA PRO A 112 -14.70 -4.94 -10.09
C PRO A 112 -14.35 -3.46 -9.84
N VAL A 113 -13.28 -3.25 -9.07
CA VAL A 113 -12.70 -1.92 -8.82
C VAL A 113 -11.39 -1.81 -9.59
N ASN A 114 -11.14 -0.64 -10.21
CA ASN A 114 -9.88 -0.37 -10.89
C ASN A 114 -8.70 -0.47 -9.92
N CYS A 115 -7.60 -1.08 -10.33
CA CYS A 115 -6.41 -1.30 -9.49
C CYS A 115 -5.82 0.00 -8.93
N GLY A 116 -5.93 1.13 -9.63
CA GLY A 116 -5.51 2.45 -9.15
C GLY A 116 -6.43 3.09 -8.10
N THR A 117 -7.45 2.37 -7.61
CA THR A 117 -8.38 2.89 -6.60
C THR A 117 -8.28 2.09 -5.31
N PRO A 118 -7.80 2.67 -4.20
CA PRO A 118 -7.76 2.00 -2.91
C PRO A 118 -9.15 1.92 -2.27
N GLY A 119 -9.31 0.97 -1.33
CA GLY A 119 -10.55 0.78 -0.57
C GLY A 119 -10.39 -0.30 0.49
N SER A 120 -11.51 -0.76 1.06
CA SER A 120 -11.51 -1.83 2.08
C SER A 120 -10.92 -3.16 1.57
N HIS A 121 -10.89 -3.37 0.27
CA HIS A 121 -10.25 -4.52 -0.37
C HIS A 121 -8.71 -4.40 -0.50
N GLY A 122 -8.11 -3.27 -0.16
CA GLY A 122 -6.75 -2.87 -0.49
C GLY A 122 -6.71 -1.99 -1.72
N GLY A 123 -6.13 -2.43 -2.83
CA GLY A 123 -5.93 -1.67 -4.06
C GLY A 123 -4.68 -0.81 -4.00
N ASN A 124 -4.68 0.34 -4.67
CA ASN A 124 -3.55 1.27 -4.72
C ASN A 124 -3.46 2.10 -3.44
N MET A 125 -2.87 1.51 -2.40
CA MET A 125 -2.75 2.17 -1.09
C MET A 125 -1.52 3.06 -0.99
N ASP A 126 -0.50 2.82 -1.81
CA ASP A 126 0.77 3.54 -1.86
C ASP A 126 1.31 3.89 -0.48
N ASN A 127 1.48 2.85 0.31
CA ASN A 127 1.85 2.97 1.70
C ASN A 127 3.30 2.48 1.90
N THR A 128 4.21 3.39 2.21
CA THR A 128 5.64 3.13 2.41
C THR A 128 5.95 2.09 3.49
N ALA A 129 4.98 1.75 4.34
CA ALA A 129 5.11 0.68 5.32
C ALA A 129 4.82 -0.73 4.76
N ILE A 130 4.31 -0.85 3.52
CA ILE A 130 4.07 -2.13 2.84
C ILE A 130 5.37 -2.63 2.20
N THR A 131 6.31 -3.03 3.02
CA THR A 131 7.67 -3.43 2.67
C THR A 131 8.00 -4.81 3.23
N THR A 132 9.17 -5.35 2.90
CA THR A 132 9.68 -6.61 3.44
C THR A 132 9.62 -6.63 4.97
N GLY A 133 9.05 -7.69 5.54
CA GLY A 133 8.84 -7.87 6.98
C GLY A 133 7.53 -7.29 7.51
N ALA A 134 6.76 -6.56 6.70
CA ALA A 134 5.40 -6.17 7.05
C ALA A 134 4.40 -7.32 6.86
N THR A 135 3.30 -7.26 7.58
CA THR A 135 2.16 -8.15 7.44
C THR A 135 0.90 -7.32 7.26
N LEU A 136 0.09 -7.65 6.26
CA LEU A 136 -1.23 -7.07 6.05
C LEU A 136 -2.32 -8.09 6.37
N TYR A 137 -3.49 -7.58 6.71
CA TYR A 137 -4.70 -8.38 6.90
C TYR A 137 -5.82 -7.70 6.13
N PHE A 138 -6.40 -8.40 5.18
CA PHE A 138 -7.48 -7.89 4.32
C PHE A 138 -8.81 -8.53 4.69
N PRO A 139 -9.92 -7.77 4.79
CA PRO A 139 -11.25 -8.34 4.90
C PRO A 139 -11.57 -9.16 3.65
N VAL A 140 -12.05 -10.38 3.80
CA VAL A 140 -12.41 -11.27 2.69
C VAL A 140 -13.89 -11.08 2.36
N ALA A 141 -14.16 -10.60 1.14
CA ALA A 141 -15.52 -10.40 0.65
C ALA A 141 -16.04 -11.54 -0.22
N VAL A 142 -15.13 -12.27 -0.87
CA VAL A 142 -15.46 -13.40 -1.78
C VAL A 142 -14.67 -14.64 -1.41
N GLU A 143 -15.21 -15.81 -1.73
CA GLU A 143 -14.52 -17.09 -1.45
C GLU A 143 -13.17 -17.16 -2.17
N GLY A 144 -12.16 -17.64 -1.45
CA GLY A 144 -10.79 -17.70 -1.92
C GLY A 144 -10.05 -16.38 -1.91
N ALA A 145 -10.67 -15.30 -1.39
CA ALA A 145 -10.12 -13.94 -1.33
C ALA A 145 -9.70 -13.36 -2.68
N LEU A 146 -9.14 -14.15 -3.59
CA LEU A 146 -8.65 -13.78 -4.93
C LEU A 146 -7.57 -12.69 -4.84
N PHE A 147 -6.50 -13.00 -4.11
CA PHE A 147 -5.39 -12.10 -3.84
C PHE A 147 -4.63 -11.68 -5.10
N GLY A 148 -4.20 -10.42 -5.14
CA GLY A 148 -3.29 -9.87 -6.16
C GLY A 148 -2.40 -8.78 -5.60
N CYS A 149 -1.26 -8.56 -6.26
CA CYS A 149 -0.38 -7.43 -5.97
C CYS A 149 0.42 -7.02 -7.22
N GLY A 150 0.88 -5.78 -7.21
CA GLY A 150 1.68 -5.19 -8.29
C GLY A 150 2.18 -3.82 -7.92
N ASP A 151 2.60 -3.04 -8.91
CA ASP A 151 2.95 -1.65 -8.71
C ASP A 151 3.99 -1.47 -7.59
N MET A 152 5.22 -1.89 -7.86
CA MET A 152 6.29 -1.80 -6.88
C MET A 152 7.05 -0.50 -7.03
N HIS A 153 7.42 0.08 -5.89
CA HIS A 153 8.28 1.26 -5.84
C HIS A 153 9.63 0.91 -5.23
N ALA A 154 10.71 1.41 -5.84
CA ALA A 154 12.05 1.29 -5.27
C ALA A 154 12.26 2.27 -4.10
N ALA A 155 11.60 3.43 -4.17
CA ALA A 155 11.54 4.45 -3.13
C ALA A 155 10.32 5.34 -3.36
N MET A 156 9.70 5.77 -2.27
CA MET A 156 8.62 6.75 -2.26
C MET A 156 8.63 7.47 -0.91
N GLY A 157 8.32 8.75 -0.90
CA GLY A 157 8.01 9.50 0.32
C GLY A 157 6.51 9.43 0.63
N ASP A 158 6.13 9.53 1.90
CA ASP A 158 4.73 9.66 2.28
C ASP A 158 4.08 10.85 1.55
N GLY A 159 2.92 10.62 0.96
CA GLY A 159 2.17 11.59 0.17
C GLY A 159 2.25 11.42 -1.33
N GLU A 160 3.29 10.76 -1.87
CA GLU A 160 3.45 10.48 -3.32
C GLU A 160 3.17 11.70 -4.22
N ILE A 161 3.72 12.84 -3.86
CA ILE A 161 3.27 14.16 -4.31
C ILE A 161 3.33 14.42 -5.82
N SER A 162 4.13 13.64 -6.56
CA SER A 162 4.26 13.78 -8.03
C SER A 162 3.29 12.93 -8.84
N VAL A 163 2.48 12.06 -8.20
CA VAL A 163 1.64 11.02 -8.78
C VAL A 163 2.35 9.69 -9.07
N SER A 164 3.62 9.59 -8.78
CA SER A 164 4.36 8.34 -8.86
C SER A 164 5.43 8.25 -7.77
N GLY A 165 5.75 7.03 -7.35
CA GLY A 165 6.99 6.71 -6.68
C GLY A 165 8.16 6.58 -7.67
N ALA A 166 9.18 5.84 -7.29
CA ALA A 166 10.19 5.30 -8.20
C ALA A 166 9.69 3.94 -8.70
N GLU A 167 8.91 3.97 -9.76
CA GLU A 167 8.17 2.84 -10.30
C GLU A 167 9.11 1.77 -10.86
N VAL A 168 8.88 0.52 -10.50
CA VAL A 168 9.78 -0.56 -10.86
C VAL A 168 9.08 -1.90 -10.96
N ALA A 169 9.45 -2.69 -11.95
CA ALA A 169 9.06 -4.09 -12.01
C ALA A 169 9.88 -4.95 -11.02
N GLY A 170 9.34 -6.10 -10.61
CA GLY A 170 10.07 -6.92 -9.66
C GLY A 170 9.34 -8.21 -9.25
N TYR A 171 9.81 -8.81 -8.16
CA TYR A 171 9.24 -10.00 -7.57
C TYR A 171 8.86 -9.75 -6.11
N ALA A 172 7.64 -10.13 -5.74
CA ALA A 172 7.22 -10.25 -4.34
C ALA A 172 7.15 -11.72 -3.94
N THR A 173 7.78 -12.06 -2.82
CA THR A 173 7.58 -13.32 -2.12
C THR A 173 6.68 -13.04 -0.93
N VAL A 174 5.51 -13.70 -0.89
CA VAL A 174 4.50 -13.50 0.15
C VAL A 174 4.01 -14.85 0.69
N THR A 175 3.69 -14.85 1.98
CA THR A 175 3.01 -15.98 2.63
C THR A 175 1.56 -15.59 2.90
N LEU A 176 0.62 -16.39 2.37
CA LEU A 176 -0.82 -16.18 2.49
C LEU A 176 -1.40 -17.15 3.52
N THR A 177 -2.24 -16.63 4.44
CA THR A 177 -2.91 -17.45 5.47
C THR A 177 -4.35 -16.99 5.62
N ALA A 178 -5.29 -17.91 5.45
CA ALA A 178 -6.71 -17.64 5.70
C ALA A 178 -6.99 -17.60 7.21
N LEU A 179 -7.72 -16.59 7.65
CA LEU A 179 -8.15 -16.37 9.03
C LEU A 179 -9.67 -16.23 9.09
N PRO A 180 -10.42 -17.34 9.08
CA PRO A 180 -11.87 -17.30 8.95
C PRO A 180 -12.59 -16.65 10.15
N ASP A 181 -11.95 -16.63 11.31
CA ASP A 181 -12.52 -16.10 12.56
C ASP A 181 -12.09 -14.63 12.87
N LEU A 182 -11.27 -14.02 12.00
CA LEU A 182 -10.87 -12.62 12.12
C LEU A 182 -11.77 -11.76 11.23
N HIS A 183 -12.54 -10.86 11.85
CA HIS A 183 -13.44 -9.95 11.15
C HIS A 183 -12.84 -8.55 11.12
N LEU A 184 -12.74 -7.97 9.93
CA LEU A 184 -12.18 -6.64 9.68
C LEU A 184 -13.12 -5.86 8.75
N VAL A 185 -13.05 -4.54 8.82
CA VAL A 185 -13.75 -3.63 7.90
C VAL A 185 -12.76 -3.11 6.85
N ASP A 186 -11.62 -2.58 7.28
CA ASP A 186 -10.55 -2.08 6.42
C ASP A 186 -9.23 -2.83 6.65
N PRO A 187 -8.25 -2.70 5.75
CA PRO A 187 -6.97 -3.39 5.88
C PRO A 187 -6.19 -3.00 7.14
N LEU A 188 -5.67 -4.00 7.86
CA LEU A 188 -4.67 -3.78 8.89
C LEU A 188 -3.27 -3.94 8.32
N ILE A 189 -2.33 -3.20 8.87
CA ILE A 189 -0.89 -3.36 8.66
C ILE A 189 -0.17 -3.53 9.98
N GLU A 190 0.73 -4.49 10.02
CA GLU A 190 1.57 -4.78 11.16
C GLU A 190 3.04 -4.81 10.75
N ASN A 191 3.91 -4.18 11.52
CA ASN A 191 5.36 -4.30 11.38
C ASN A 191 6.02 -4.65 12.73
N GLY A 192 7.34 -4.56 12.83
CA GLY A 192 8.08 -4.89 14.05
C GLY A 192 7.68 -4.08 15.28
N THR A 193 7.12 -2.88 15.12
CA THR A 193 6.89 -1.91 16.22
C THR A 193 5.46 -1.41 16.34
N HIS A 194 4.66 -1.50 15.29
CA HIS A 194 3.31 -0.92 15.23
C HIS A 194 2.29 -1.88 14.61
N LEU A 195 1.04 -1.67 14.96
CA LEU A 195 -0.15 -2.15 14.25
C LEU A 195 -0.96 -0.92 13.81
N GLY A 196 -1.48 -0.92 12.61
CA GLY A 196 -2.27 0.19 12.09
C GLY A 196 -3.43 -0.23 11.21
N ILE A 197 -4.35 0.69 10.97
CA ILE A 197 -5.43 0.58 10.01
C ILE A 197 -5.16 1.53 8.84
N ILE A 198 -5.43 1.06 7.63
CA ILE A 198 -5.26 1.82 6.38
C ILE A 198 -6.65 2.14 5.83
N ALA A 199 -7.05 3.41 5.91
CA ALA A 199 -8.35 3.89 5.45
C ALA A 199 -8.31 5.41 5.22
N SER A 200 -9.48 6.08 5.15
CA SER A 200 -9.54 7.52 5.36
C SER A 200 -9.22 7.87 6.81
N ALA A 201 -8.76 9.10 7.07
CA ALA A 201 -8.24 9.45 8.39
C ALA A 201 -9.23 9.22 9.55
N GLU A 202 -10.49 9.63 9.35
CA GLU A 202 -11.53 9.44 10.38
C GLU A 202 -11.89 7.95 10.54
N CYS A 203 -12.06 7.21 9.44
CA CYS A 203 -12.38 5.79 9.48
C CYS A 203 -11.28 4.99 10.19
N ALA A 204 -10.01 5.22 9.86
CA ALA A 204 -8.88 4.51 10.48
C ALA A 204 -8.83 4.68 12.01
N VAL A 205 -9.17 5.88 12.51
CA VAL A 205 -9.22 6.14 13.96
C VAL A 205 -10.41 5.45 14.59
N HIS A 206 -11.63 5.59 14.01
CA HIS A 206 -12.84 4.96 14.54
C HIS A 206 -12.69 3.45 14.62
N GLU A 207 -12.27 2.82 13.55
CA GLU A 207 -12.10 1.35 13.52
C GLU A 207 -11.03 0.84 14.48
N MET A 208 -9.95 1.60 14.69
CA MET A 208 -8.95 1.22 15.69
C MET A 208 -9.53 1.30 17.10
N VAL A 209 -10.33 2.31 17.40
CA VAL A 209 -11.01 2.44 18.71
C VAL A 209 -11.98 1.27 18.90
N ASP A 210 -12.81 0.97 17.90
CA ASP A 210 -13.77 -0.14 17.94
C ASP A 210 -13.03 -1.48 18.12
N LEU A 211 -11.99 -1.74 17.33
CA LEU A 211 -11.18 -2.95 17.42
C LEU A 211 -10.56 -3.13 18.82
N LEU A 212 -10.01 -2.07 19.38
CA LEU A 212 -9.40 -2.12 20.71
C LEU A 212 -10.44 -2.27 21.81
N HIS A 213 -11.57 -1.56 21.72
CA HIS A 213 -12.69 -1.70 22.67
C HIS A 213 -13.21 -3.15 22.71
N ASP A 214 -13.51 -3.71 21.54
CA ASP A 214 -14.05 -5.07 21.41
C ASP A 214 -13.10 -6.14 21.95
N ARG A 215 -11.80 -5.96 21.75
CA ARG A 215 -10.78 -6.95 22.13
C ARG A 215 -10.27 -6.81 23.55
N THR A 216 -10.34 -5.61 24.14
CA THR A 216 -9.77 -5.34 25.48
C THR A 216 -10.81 -5.01 26.55
N GLY A 217 -11.99 -4.55 26.12
CA GLY A 217 -13.03 -4.06 27.03
C GLY A 217 -12.72 -2.71 27.67
N VAL A 218 -11.67 -2.02 27.24
CA VAL A 218 -11.34 -0.66 27.72
C VAL A 218 -12.38 0.32 27.20
N ASP A 219 -12.77 1.28 28.03
CA ASP A 219 -13.74 2.32 27.68
C ASP A 219 -13.28 3.14 26.45
N GLU A 220 -14.18 3.43 25.51
CA GLU A 220 -13.86 4.14 24.27
C GLU A 220 -13.27 5.53 24.52
N ALA A 221 -13.80 6.28 25.50
CA ALA A 221 -13.28 7.61 25.81
C ALA A 221 -11.84 7.52 26.37
N GLU A 222 -11.54 6.50 27.17
CA GLU A 222 -10.19 6.22 27.65
C GLU A 222 -9.26 5.85 26.48
N LEU A 223 -9.70 5.00 25.57
CA LEU A 223 -8.94 4.65 24.36
C LEU A 223 -8.65 5.88 23.49
N VAL A 224 -9.65 6.72 23.22
CA VAL A 224 -9.46 7.94 22.41
C VAL A 224 -8.44 8.88 23.05
N MET A 225 -8.51 9.09 24.35
CA MET A 225 -7.54 9.91 25.06
C MET A 225 -6.13 9.30 25.01
N LEU A 226 -5.99 7.99 25.24
CA LEU A 226 -4.71 7.30 25.17
C LEU A 226 -4.11 7.37 23.77
N LEU A 227 -4.89 7.00 22.74
CA LEU A 227 -4.44 6.99 21.35
C LEU A 227 -4.05 8.40 20.86
N SER A 228 -4.72 9.44 21.34
CA SER A 228 -4.35 10.83 21.07
C SER A 228 -2.95 11.23 21.57
N LEU A 229 -2.41 10.50 22.53
CA LEU A 229 -1.08 10.74 23.12
C LEU A 229 0.03 9.91 22.45
N VAL A 230 -0.32 8.77 21.84
CA VAL A 230 0.69 7.76 21.48
C VAL A 230 0.61 7.27 20.04
N ALA A 231 -0.50 7.50 19.35
CA ALA A 231 -0.71 6.99 17.99
C ALA A 231 -0.56 8.11 16.96
N ASP A 232 -0.14 7.74 15.74
CA ASP A 232 0.11 8.65 14.63
C ASP A 232 -0.84 8.40 13.45
N VAL A 233 -1.46 9.48 12.95
CA VAL A 233 -2.09 9.50 11.63
C VAL A 233 -1.04 9.90 10.60
N GLN A 234 -0.68 9.00 9.72
CA GLN A 234 0.36 9.21 8.71
C GLN A 234 -0.26 9.12 7.32
N VAL A 235 0.04 10.10 6.46
CA VAL A 235 -0.44 10.09 5.06
C VAL A 235 0.29 9.01 4.28
N CYS A 236 -0.43 8.19 3.51
CA CYS A 236 0.18 7.24 2.59
C CYS A 236 0.38 7.91 1.22
N GLN A 237 -0.71 8.28 0.55
CA GLN A 237 -0.69 9.02 -0.70
C GLN A 237 -1.79 10.10 -0.73
N MET A 238 -1.61 11.12 -1.59
CA MET A 238 -2.50 12.28 -1.73
C MET A 238 -3.02 12.45 -3.17
N VAL A 239 -2.76 11.52 -4.05
CA VAL A 239 -2.89 11.68 -5.51
C VAL A 239 -3.95 10.80 -6.13
N ASP A 240 -4.24 9.65 -5.53
CA ASP A 240 -5.27 8.73 -5.98
C ASP A 240 -6.71 9.25 -5.76
N PRO A 241 -7.71 8.64 -6.43
CA PRO A 241 -9.11 9.02 -6.26
C PRO A 241 -9.58 9.00 -4.79
N GLN A 242 -9.07 8.06 -4.00
CA GLN A 242 -9.27 8.00 -2.55
C GLN A 242 -7.93 8.16 -1.85
N LYS A 243 -7.78 9.25 -1.10
CA LYS A 243 -6.58 9.51 -0.31
C LYS A 243 -6.54 8.59 0.90
N THR A 244 -5.40 7.92 1.10
CA THR A 244 -5.22 6.97 2.18
C THR A 244 -4.30 7.48 3.28
N VAL A 245 -4.61 7.10 4.51
CA VAL A 245 -3.71 7.25 5.65
C VAL A 245 -3.53 5.89 6.34
N ARG A 246 -2.49 5.77 7.15
CA ARG A 246 -2.34 4.73 8.15
C ARG A 246 -2.42 5.34 9.54
N PHE A 247 -3.26 4.80 10.40
CA PHE A 247 -3.32 5.16 11.82
C PHE A 247 -2.55 4.10 12.62
N MET A 248 -1.37 4.47 13.12
CA MET A 248 -0.37 3.56 13.66
C MET A 248 -0.30 3.63 15.18
N VAL A 249 -0.55 2.50 15.85
CA VAL A 249 -0.48 2.35 17.31
C VAL A 249 0.77 1.54 17.69
N PRO A 250 1.62 2.04 18.60
CA PRO A 250 2.80 1.30 19.06
C PRO A 250 2.43 -0.01 19.75
N LYS A 251 3.14 -1.10 19.45
CA LYS A 251 2.88 -2.43 20.01
C LYS A 251 2.99 -2.49 21.54
N TYR A 252 3.89 -1.70 22.16
CA TYR A 252 3.98 -1.68 23.62
C TYR A 252 2.69 -1.18 24.29
N VAL A 253 1.93 -0.30 23.63
CA VAL A 253 0.61 0.15 24.09
C VAL A 253 -0.39 -0.99 24.00
N LEU A 254 -0.45 -1.65 22.84
CA LEU A 254 -1.33 -2.80 22.60
C LEU A 254 -1.08 -3.93 23.60
N GLU A 255 0.19 -4.23 23.87
CA GLU A 255 0.62 -5.21 24.88
C GLU A 255 0.15 -4.81 26.29
N SER A 256 0.26 -3.51 26.67
CA SER A 256 -0.18 -3.01 27.97
C SER A 256 -1.69 -3.08 28.16
N LEU A 257 -2.46 -2.99 27.06
CA LEU A 257 -3.90 -3.16 27.06
C LEU A 257 -4.33 -4.64 27.04
N GLY A 258 -3.40 -5.58 26.90
CA GLY A 258 -3.68 -7.00 26.75
C GLY A 258 -4.28 -7.37 25.39
N PHE A 259 -4.14 -6.49 24.39
CA PHE A 259 -4.64 -6.71 23.04
C PHE A 259 -3.98 -7.92 22.38
N LYS A 260 -4.80 -8.71 21.68
CA LYS A 260 -4.36 -9.82 20.80
C LYS A 260 -5.21 -9.80 19.53
N LEU A 261 -4.54 -9.81 18.38
CA LEU A 261 -5.16 -9.91 17.08
C LEU A 261 -5.71 -11.31 16.81
#